data_97ab84f39b299441737929beee3af84b
#
_entry.id   97ab84f39b299441737929beee3af84b
#
_cell.length_a   1.000
_cell.length_b   1.000
_cell.length_c   1.000
_cell.angle_alpha   90.00
_cell.angle_beta   90.00
_cell.angle_gamma   90.00
#
_symmetry.space_group_name_H-M   'P 1'
#
loop_
_entity.id
_entity.type
_entity.pdbx_description
1 polymer ?
#
loop_
_entity_poly.entity_id
_entity_poly.type
_entity_poly.pdbx_seq_one_letter_code
_entity_poly.pdbx_strand_id
1 'polypeptide(L)'
;MVVRGTIMLVDKFIDLASKAIGDTNVITYPKELEKYSRDHSLVKPGIPSCIVRPGSVEEVQEIIEYANKLLVPITPLSGGTNNLGGTIPVPNGVILDLKRMNRVLDIDVRAGMASIQPGVTFEQLQEYASKHGLRALTPVELPKTSSALSTYLDLAPLYGWVYYGEEILTTMTVLLPDGTLLKTGQQAFPQIKWPYVHSHASPFAGLMNYIWYQSQGTLGVVAQGWVKLKPIHEVVEAFFVTVNDDNDLYKIAREIMWMRYPRDMVIFNNVDAALFFEDETPNYGKKTAELIPSLPKWVVAFTLRGRKEGVDIMVSDIAEKLQGIGYKLLDEVPGMPKAKEIFLSEVNYPSGWPKYSKYRGARTILPFICSLKDVPIIHQALKKFIEKHGFSTNYVGVTITPTDRVGVVACNVAFNREIQEVDKIRNLYYEVAEEMLRLGAFYSRPYGILAKLMYSRAQNYYEVLMKIKRTLDPNNIMNPRRLTLTEDL
;
A
#
# COMPACT_ATOMS: atom_id res chain seq x y z
N MET A 1 35.76 13.57 15.29
CA MET A 1 35.61 12.60 16.40
C MET A 1 34.26 11.87 16.32
N VAL A 2 33.14 12.55 16.17
CA VAL A 2 31.78 11.94 16.12
C VAL A 2 31.66 10.87 15.02
N VAL A 3 32.09 11.15 13.80
CA VAL A 3 31.99 10.22 12.66
C VAL A 3 32.76 8.91 12.88
N ARG A 4 33.97 8.97 13.48
CA ARG A 4 34.74 7.75 13.78
C ARG A 4 34.09 6.90 14.88
N GLY A 5 33.49 7.53 15.90
CA GLY A 5 32.75 6.82 16.93
C GLY A 5 31.52 6.07 16.40
N THR A 6 30.78 6.69 15.50
CA THR A 6 29.59 6.08 14.88
C THR A 6 29.95 4.87 13.99
N ILE A 7 31.03 4.96 13.21
CA ILE A 7 31.52 3.83 12.39
C ILE A 7 31.87 2.64 13.26
N MET A 8 32.62 2.83 14.35
CA MET A 8 32.97 1.76 15.29
C MET A 8 31.74 1.06 15.91
N LEU A 9 30.64 1.81 16.15
CA LEU A 9 29.40 1.22 16.69
C LEU A 9 28.68 0.36 15.66
N VAL A 10 28.68 0.79 14.39
CA VAL A 10 28.12 0.03 13.27
C VAL A 10 28.91 -1.26 13.03
N ASP A 11 30.25 -1.21 13.02
CA ASP A 11 31.09 -2.41 12.86
C ASP A 11 30.82 -3.42 13.98
N LYS A 12 30.73 -2.93 15.23
CA LYS A 12 30.37 -3.78 16.38
C LYS A 12 28.95 -4.38 16.24
N PHE A 13 28.01 -3.61 15.69
CA PHE A 13 26.66 -4.12 15.39
C PHE A 13 26.70 -5.25 14.36
N ILE A 14 27.49 -5.10 13.28
CA ILE A 14 27.68 -6.10 12.23
C ILE A 14 28.23 -7.39 12.84
N ASP A 15 29.25 -7.32 13.69
CA ASP A 15 29.83 -8.49 14.36
C ASP A 15 28.81 -9.22 15.26
N LEU A 16 27.99 -8.48 16.01
CA LEU A 16 26.96 -9.07 16.86
C LEU A 16 25.82 -9.68 16.04
N ALA A 17 25.38 -8.99 14.98
CA ALA A 17 24.37 -9.49 14.07
C ALA A 17 24.83 -10.78 13.37
N SER A 18 26.09 -10.82 12.90
CA SER A 18 26.67 -12.02 12.27
C SER A 18 26.69 -13.22 13.22
N LYS A 19 26.96 -13.00 14.51
CA LYS A 19 26.92 -14.07 15.52
C LYS A 19 25.49 -14.56 15.78
N ALA A 20 24.51 -13.65 15.76
CA ALA A 20 23.11 -13.98 16.05
C ALA A 20 22.42 -14.71 14.88
N ILE A 21 22.61 -14.25 13.66
CA ILE A 21 21.84 -14.74 12.49
C ILE A 21 22.69 -15.42 11.42
N GLY A 22 24.02 -15.52 11.63
CA GLY A 22 24.99 -16.07 10.68
C GLY A 22 25.46 -15.07 9.64
N ASP A 23 26.74 -15.19 9.24
CA ASP A 23 27.41 -14.26 8.31
C ASP A 23 26.71 -14.11 6.95
N THR A 24 26.14 -15.19 6.44
CA THR A 24 25.42 -15.19 5.15
C THR A 24 24.17 -14.33 5.15
N ASN A 25 23.65 -13.99 6.32
CA ASN A 25 22.45 -13.17 6.50
C ASN A 25 22.76 -11.71 6.87
N VAL A 26 24.04 -11.34 6.95
CA VAL A 26 24.52 -9.98 7.15
C VAL A 26 25.29 -9.54 5.91
N ILE A 27 24.76 -8.58 5.18
CA ILE A 27 25.26 -8.16 3.89
C ILE A 27 25.90 -6.79 4.02
N THR A 28 27.16 -6.67 3.60
CA THR A 28 27.96 -5.45 3.70
C THR A 28 28.58 -5.00 2.36
N TYR A 29 28.48 -5.83 1.31
CA TYR A 29 29.11 -5.51 0.04
C TYR A 29 28.30 -4.47 -0.78
N PRO A 30 28.97 -3.44 -1.32
CA PRO A 30 28.37 -2.21 -1.85
C PRO A 30 27.31 -2.45 -2.93
N LYS A 31 27.54 -3.40 -3.85
CA LYS A 31 26.63 -3.70 -4.97
C LYS A 31 25.23 -4.15 -4.50
N GLU A 32 25.14 -4.86 -3.37
CA GLU A 32 23.83 -5.24 -2.81
C GLU A 32 23.24 -4.10 -1.99
N LEU A 33 24.05 -3.35 -1.23
CA LEU A 33 23.58 -2.20 -0.46
C LEU A 33 22.93 -1.15 -1.37
N GLU A 34 23.46 -0.95 -2.57
CA GLU A 34 22.94 0.02 -3.54
C GLU A 34 21.50 -0.30 -3.95
N LYS A 35 21.10 -1.59 -4.03
CA LYS A 35 19.74 -2.01 -4.38
C LYS A 35 18.68 -1.54 -3.37
N TYR A 36 19.09 -1.28 -2.14
CA TYR A 36 18.21 -0.82 -1.05
C TYR A 36 18.27 0.69 -0.84
N SER A 37 19.05 1.41 -1.65
CA SER A 37 19.30 2.85 -1.46
C SER A 37 18.16 3.73 -1.94
N ARG A 38 17.31 3.28 -2.83
CA ARG A 38 16.26 4.09 -3.48
C ARG A 38 15.05 3.27 -3.91
N ASP A 39 13.93 3.97 -4.08
CA ASP A 39 12.72 3.50 -4.75
C ASP A 39 12.26 4.52 -5.81
N HIS A 40 11.03 4.44 -6.30
CA HIS A 40 10.48 5.38 -7.26
C HIS A 40 9.88 6.66 -6.63
N SER A 41 10.01 6.83 -5.32
CA SER A 41 9.60 8.06 -4.62
C SER A 41 10.50 9.25 -4.95
N LEU A 42 10.18 10.39 -4.35
CA LEU A 42 10.99 11.61 -4.44
C LEU A 42 11.98 11.77 -3.28
N VAL A 43 12.03 10.79 -2.37
CA VAL A 43 12.95 10.78 -1.23
C VAL A 43 14.38 10.58 -1.75
N LYS A 44 15.33 11.34 -1.20
CA LYS A 44 16.75 11.21 -1.57
C LYS A 44 17.27 9.81 -1.25
N PRO A 45 18.07 9.23 -2.14
CA PRO A 45 18.71 7.95 -1.89
C PRO A 45 19.55 7.95 -0.62
N GLY A 46 19.50 6.82 0.13
CA GLY A 46 20.34 6.58 1.29
C GLY A 46 20.93 5.17 1.24
N ILE A 47 22.26 5.05 1.23
CA ILE A 47 22.94 3.75 1.22
C ILE A 47 23.00 3.24 2.67
N PRO A 48 22.48 2.03 2.97
CA PRO A 48 22.60 1.45 4.30
C PRO A 48 24.03 1.02 4.60
N SER A 49 24.40 0.97 5.87
CA SER A 49 25.69 0.44 6.32
C SER A 49 25.78 -1.09 6.18
N CYS A 50 24.67 -1.77 6.45
CA CYS A 50 24.50 -3.19 6.17
C CYS A 50 23.03 -3.55 6.03
N ILE A 51 22.76 -4.78 5.58
CA ILE A 51 21.43 -5.39 5.54
C ILE A 51 21.50 -6.62 6.42
N VAL A 52 20.56 -6.76 7.37
CA VAL A 52 20.41 -7.95 8.22
C VAL A 52 19.11 -8.67 7.87
N ARG A 53 19.18 -9.99 7.71
CA ARG A 53 18.07 -10.83 7.26
C ARG A 53 17.70 -11.88 8.31
N PRO A 54 16.99 -11.52 9.39
CA PRO A 54 16.52 -12.49 10.37
C PRO A 54 15.48 -13.44 9.78
N GLY A 55 15.40 -14.67 10.32
CA GLY A 55 14.46 -15.71 9.93
C GLY A 55 13.44 -16.07 11.00
N SER A 56 13.57 -15.53 12.20
CA SER A 56 12.66 -15.78 13.32
C SER A 56 12.37 -14.52 14.15
N VAL A 57 11.38 -14.60 15.01
CA VAL A 57 11.02 -13.50 15.93
C VAL A 57 12.15 -13.23 16.91
N GLU A 58 12.79 -14.30 17.39
CA GLU A 58 13.91 -14.24 18.32
C GLU A 58 15.13 -13.55 17.68
N GLU A 59 15.46 -13.90 16.45
CA GLU A 59 16.53 -13.23 15.69
C GLU A 59 16.24 -11.73 15.49
N VAL A 60 14.98 -11.35 15.20
CA VAL A 60 14.58 -9.93 15.10
C VAL A 60 14.75 -9.23 16.44
N GLN A 61 14.36 -9.88 17.54
CA GLN A 61 14.49 -9.35 18.89
C GLN A 61 15.96 -9.03 19.24
N GLU A 62 16.86 -9.99 19.03
CA GLU A 62 18.29 -9.81 19.28
C GLU A 62 18.87 -8.65 18.45
N ILE A 63 18.53 -8.56 17.17
CA ILE A 63 18.97 -7.46 16.29
C ILE A 63 18.49 -6.11 16.81
N ILE A 64 17.25 -6.00 17.25
CA ILE A 64 16.70 -4.75 17.81
C ILE A 64 17.43 -4.39 19.12
N GLU A 65 17.67 -5.35 20.01
CA GLU A 65 18.38 -5.13 21.26
C GLU A 65 19.82 -4.63 21.03
N TYR A 66 20.53 -5.22 20.06
CA TYR A 66 21.88 -4.75 19.69
C TYR A 66 21.85 -3.33 19.12
N ALA A 67 20.90 -3.06 18.24
CA ALA A 67 20.73 -1.73 17.63
C ALA A 67 20.40 -0.67 18.70
N ASN A 68 19.51 -1.00 19.63
CA ASN A 68 19.15 -0.11 20.72
C ASN A 68 20.34 0.20 21.63
N LYS A 69 21.09 -0.82 22.02
CA LYS A 69 22.29 -0.70 22.85
C LYS A 69 23.41 0.11 22.20
N LEU A 70 23.55 -0.01 20.87
CA LEU A 70 24.61 0.65 20.09
C LEU A 70 24.13 1.94 19.41
N LEU A 71 22.87 2.33 19.60
CA LEU A 71 22.26 3.51 18.97
C LEU A 71 22.33 3.48 17.42
N VAL A 72 22.21 2.29 16.84
CA VAL A 72 22.24 2.09 15.38
C VAL A 72 20.82 2.19 14.83
N PRO A 73 20.55 3.10 13.88
CA PRO A 73 19.23 3.23 13.28
C PRO A 73 18.84 2.00 12.45
N ILE A 74 17.62 1.51 12.61
CA ILE A 74 17.04 0.39 11.85
C ILE A 74 15.91 0.90 10.97
N THR A 75 15.92 0.49 9.70
CA THR A 75 14.80 0.66 8.77
C THR A 75 14.21 -0.71 8.44
N PRO A 76 13.01 -1.05 8.95
CA PRO A 76 12.35 -2.31 8.63
C PRO A 76 11.92 -2.36 7.16
N LEU A 77 12.13 -3.50 6.51
CA LEU A 77 11.72 -3.79 5.15
C LEU A 77 11.12 -5.19 5.07
N SER A 78 9.91 -5.33 4.53
CA SER A 78 9.27 -6.63 4.28
C SER A 78 9.24 -6.98 2.78
N GLY A 79 8.31 -6.45 2.00
CA GLY A 79 8.24 -6.70 0.55
C GLY A 79 9.25 -5.89 -0.27
N GLY A 80 9.56 -4.66 0.15
CA GLY A 80 10.40 -3.74 -0.61
C GLY A 80 9.72 -3.18 -1.88
N THR A 81 8.40 -3.22 -1.92
CA THR A 81 7.60 -2.79 -3.08
C THR A 81 6.86 -1.46 -2.85
N ASN A 82 7.03 -0.84 -1.70
CA ASN A 82 6.49 0.48 -1.39
C ASN A 82 7.33 1.57 -2.08
N ASN A 83 6.74 2.29 -3.01
CA ASN A 83 7.39 3.36 -3.78
C ASN A 83 7.17 4.76 -3.17
N LEU A 84 7.00 4.86 -1.86
CA LEU A 84 6.73 6.11 -1.15
C LEU A 84 7.91 6.59 -0.29
N GLY A 85 9.07 5.91 -0.37
CA GLY A 85 10.29 6.28 0.35
C GLY A 85 10.40 5.75 1.78
N GLY A 86 9.42 4.97 2.27
CA GLY A 86 9.36 4.49 3.64
C GLY A 86 10.52 3.58 4.08
N THR A 87 11.16 2.91 3.12
CA THR A 87 12.24 1.94 3.35
C THR A 87 13.63 2.45 2.97
N ILE A 88 13.76 3.72 2.59
CA ILE A 88 15.07 4.34 2.31
C ILE A 88 15.76 4.64 3.64
N PRO A 89 16.96 4.08 3.91
CA PRO A 89 17.62 4.23 5.21
C PRO A 89 18.21 5.62 5.40
N VAL A 90 18.38 6.01 6.67
CA VAL A 90 19.14 7.19 7.03
C VAL A 90 20.67 6.90 6.97
N PRO A 91 21.55 7.90 6.91
CA PRO A 91 22.98 7.68 6.99
C PRO A 91 23.38 6.87 8.23
N ASN A 92 24.30 5.92 8.05
CA ASN A 92 24.72 4.93 9.07
C ASN A 92 23.60 4.01 9.57
N GLY A 93 22.44 4.00 8.92
CA GLY A 93 21.31 3.11 9.24
C GLY A 93 21.52 1.71 8.65
N VAL A 94 20.76 0.78 9.18
CA VAL A 94 20.75 -0.63 8.78
C VAL A 94 19.37 -0.99 8.25
N ILE A 95 19.32 -1.79 7.18
CA ILE A 95 18.07 -2.39 6.72
C ILE A 95 17.82 -3.69 7.46
N LEU A 96 16.67 -3.80 8.12
CA LEU A 96 16.14 -5.03 8.67
C LEU A 96 15.23 -5.69 7.64
N ASP A 97 15.79 -6.58 6.82
CA ASP A 97 15.09 -7.25 5.73
C ASP A 97 14.38 -8.52 6.23
N LEU A 98 13.07 -8.45 6.36
CA LEU A 98 12.21 -9.49 6.93
C LEU A 98 11.76 -10.54 5.89
N LYS A 99 12.27 -10.53 4.67
CA LYS A 99 11.83 -11.43 3.59
C LYS A 99 12.03 -12.91 3.89
N ARG A 100 12.99 -13.28 4.77
CA ARG A 100 13.17 -14.68 5.21
C ARG A 100 12.03 -15.18 6.10
N MET A 101 11.30 -14.28 6.75
CA MET A 101 10.13 -14.61 7.57
C MET A 101 8.89 -14.66 6.66
N ASN A 102 8.78 -15.70 5.85
CA ASN A 102 7.82 -15.82 4.75
C ASN A 102 6.85 -17.02 4.86
N ARG A 103 6.54 -17.45 6.09
CA ARG A 103 5.65 -18.57 6.34
C ARG A 103 4.22 -18.12 6.65
N VAL A 104 3.22 -18.79 6.06
CA VAL A 104 1.87 -18.85 6.59
C VAL A 104 1.91 -19.82 7.77
N LEU A 105 1.69 -19.33 8.98
CA LEU A 105 1.90 -20.06 10.21
C LEU A 105 0.71 -20.92 10.60
N ASP A 106 -0.51 -20.41 10.31
CA ASP A 106 -1.76 -21.07 10.67
C ASP A 106 -2.91 -20.56 9.77
N ILE A 107 -3.95 -21.34 9.63
CA ILE A 107 -5.21 -20.97 8.96
C ILE A 107 -6.41 -21.56 9.69
N ASP A 108 -7.33 -20.70 10.10
CA ASP A 108 -8.67 -21.10 10.53
C ASP A 108 -9.65 -20.90 9.37
N VAL A 109 -9.93 -22.00 8.66
CA VAL A 109 -10.83 -22.00 7.49
C VAL A 109 -12.25 -21.60 7.86
N ARG A 110 -12.73 -21.99 9.04
CA ARG A 110 -14.10 -21.69 9.50
C ARG A 110 -14.28 -20.22 9.83
N ALA A 111 -13.24 -19.61 10.40
CA ALA A 111 -13.23 -18.18 10.70
C ALA A 111 -12.79 -17.32 9.50
N GLY A 112 -12.22 -17.91 8.44
CA GLY A 112 -11.64 -17.19 7.33
C GLY A 112 -10.43 -16.35 7.76
N MET A 113 -9.53 -16.93 8.58
CA MET A 113 -8.39 -16.22 9.15
C MET A 113 -7.08 -16.96 8.86
N ALA A 114 -6.02 -16.21 8.59
CA ALA A 114 -4.67 -16.75 8.46
C ALA A 114 -3.66 -15.96 9.29
N SER A 115 -2.73 -16.67 9.91
CA SER A 115 -1.58 -16.09 10.59
C SER A 115 -0.38 -16.07 9.66
N ILE A 116 0.20 -14.90 9.41
CA ILE A 116 1.26 -14.71 8.43
C ILE A 116 2.44 -13.93 9.00
N GLN A 117 3.62 -14.22 8.47
CA GLN A 117 4.86 -13.49 8.71
C GLN A 117 5.05 -12.33 7.71
N PRO A 118 5.90 -11.33 8.00
CA PRO A 118 6.04 -10.12 7.18
C PRO A 118 6.61 -10.35 5.78
N GLY A 119 7.32 -11.44 5.53
CA GLY A 119 7.83 -11.80 4.20
C GLY A 119 6.82 -12.55 3.31
N VAL A 120 5.63 -12.92 3.83
CA VAL A 120 4.59 -13.59 3.01
C VAL A 120 4.07 -12.64 1.95
N THR A 121 4.18 -13.03 0.68
CA THR A 121 3.66 -12.26 -0.45
C THR A 121 2.18 -12.51 -0.69
N PHE A 122 1.50 -11.62 -1.43
CA PHE A 122 0.12 -11.86 -1.87
C PHE A 122 0.00 -13.12 -2.72
N GLU A 123 0.97 -13.39 -3.58
CA GLU A 123 1.01 -14.62 -4.38
C GLU A 123 1.00 -15.87 -3.48
N GLN A 124 1.91 -15.94 -2.50
CA GLN A 124 1.97 -17.05 -1.55
C GLN A 124 0.69 -17.18 -0.70
N LEU A 125 0.16 -16.04 -0.21
CA LEU A 125 -1.06 -16.04 0.59
C LEU A 125 -2.27 -16.48 -0.23
N GLN A 126 -2.38 -16.02 -1.49
CA GLN A 126 -3.46 -16.37 -2.41
C GLN A 126 -3.43 -17.85 -2.77
N GLU A 127 -2.24 -18.37 -3.12
CA GLU A 127 -2.06 -19.81 -3.42
C GLU A 127 -2.35 -20.70 -2.22
N TYR A 128 -1.98 -20.27 -1.01
CA TYR A 128 -2.27 -21.00 0.22
C TYR A 128 -3.76 -20.96 0.55
N ALA A 129 -4.38 -19.79 0.52
CA ALA A 129 -5.80 -19.59 0.82
C ALA A 129 -6.70 -20.33 -0.16
N SER A 130 -6.37 -20.35 -1.45
CA SER A 130 -7.19 -20.99 -2.50
C SER A 130 -7.36 -22.49 -2.30
N LYS A 131 -6.34 -23.17 -1.74
CA LYS A 131 -6.42 -24.60 -1.39
C LYS A 131 -7.47 -24.90 -0.32
N HIS A 132 -7.92 -23.88 0.39
CA HIS A 132 -8.93 -23.94 1.45
C HIS A 132 -10.25 -23.26 1.09
N GLY A 133 -10.47 -22.94 -0.21
CA GLY A 133 -11.68 -22.26 -0.67
C GLY A 133 -11.77 -20.79 -0.26
N LEU A 134 -10.63 -20.19 0.08
CA LEU A 134 -10.53 -18.81 0.53
C LEU A 134 -9.64 -17.97 -0.41
N ARG A 135 -9.79 -16.66 -0.37
CA ARG A 135 -8.95 -15.70 -1.09
C ARG A 135 -8.51 -14.54 -0.21
N ALA A 136 -7.35 -13.98 -0.50
CA ALA A 136 -6.91 -12.72 0.06
C ALA A 136 -7.57 -11.53 -0.66
N LEU A 137 -7.69 -10.38 0.01
CA LEU A 137 -7.98 -9.10 -0.64
C LEU A 137 -6.66 -8.47 -1.09
N THR A 138 -6.52 -8.21 -2.37
CA THR A 138 -5.27 -7.79 -3.01
C THR A 138 -5.21 -6.28 -3.24
N PRO A 139 -4.02 -5.68 -3.25
CA PRO A 139 -3.86 -4.24 -3.46
C PRO A 139 -3.97 -3.85 -4.94
N VAL A 140 -4.38 -2.61 -5.20
CA VAL A 140 -4.55 -2.07 -6.56
C VAL A 140 -3.22 -1.69 -7.21
N GLU A 141 -2.35 -0.98 -6.48
CA GLU A 141 -1.12 -0.41 -7.04
C GLU A 141 0.13 -1.24 -6.77
N LEU A 142 0.05 -2.20 -5.87
CA LEU A 142 1.18 -3.03 -5.47
C LEU A 142 1.16 -4.39 -6.18
N PRO A 143 2.32 -4.96 -6.55
CA PRO A 143 2.36 -6.26 -7.21
C PRO A 143 2.08 -7.42 -6.25
N LYS A 144 1.71 -8.57 -6.81
CA LYS A 144 1.52 -9.84 -6.07
C LYS A 144 2.72 -10.27 -5.22
N THR A 145 3.91 -9.77 -5.55
CA THR A 145 5.14 -10.01 -4.79
C THR A 145 5.29 -9.13 -3.55
N SER A 146 4.35 -8.21 -3.31
CA SER A 146 4.33 -7.39 -2.11
C SER A 146 3.99 -8.20 -0.88
N SER A 147 4.56 -7.80 0.26
CA SER A 147 4.19 -8.36 1.56
C SER A 147 2.72 -8.09 1.87
N ALA A 148 1.96 -9.14 2.13
CA ALA A 148 0.55 -9.00 2.52
C ALA A 148 0.44 -8.31 3.89
N LEU A 149 1.24 -8.72 4.86
CA LEU A 149 1.20 -8.15 6.22
C LEU A 149 1.48 -6.64 6.22
N SER A 150 2.57 -6.20 5.58
CA SER A 150 2.92 -4.76 5.56
C SER A 150 1.93 -3.94 4.74
N THR A 151 1.34 -4.49 3.69
CA THR A 151 0.32 -3.81 2.89
C THR A 151 -0.96 -3.54 3.70
N TYR A 152 -1.42 -4.54 4.45
CA TYR A 152 -2.57 -4.38 5.34
C TYR A 152 -2.27 -3.44 6.51
N LEU A 153 -1.05 -3.50 7.07
CA LEU A 153 -0.59 -2.60 8.12
C LEU A 153 -0.53 -1.13 7.65
N ASP A 154 -0.14 -0.91 6.39
CA ASP A 154 -0.06 0.42 5.78
C ASP A 154 -1.41 0.94 5.26
N LEU A 155 -2.48 0.15 5.38
CA LEU A 155 -3.82 0.46 4.87
C LEU A 155 -3.80 0.89 3.40
N ALA A 156 -3.00 0.19 2.59
CA ALA A 156 -2.95 0.45 1.15
C ALA A 156 -4.31 0.15 0.49
N PRO A 157 -4.71 0.91 -0.55
CA PRO A 157 -5.96 0.68 -1.26
C PRO A 157 -6.04 -0.74 -1.84
N LEU A 158 -7.15 -1.43 -1.59
CA LEU A 158 -7.44 -2.78 -2.05
C LEU A 158 -8.52 -2.76 -3.13
N TYR A 159 -8.58 -3.79 -3.97
CA TYR A 159 -9.70 -3.98 -4.90
C TYR A 159 -11.01 -4.22 -4.18
N GLY A 160 -10.97 -5.04 -3.14
CA GLY A 160 -12.15 -5.38 -2.34
C GLY A 160 -12.48 -4.31 -1.30
N TRP A 161 -13.76 -4.21 -0.99
CA TRP A 161 -14.24 -3.28 0.03
C TRP A 161 -13.85 -3.77 1.42
N VAL A 162 -13.32 -2.83 2.20
CA VAL A 162 -13.06 -2.98 3.63
C VAL A 162 -13.97 -2.00 4.35
N TYR A 163 -14.91 -2.51 5.13
CA TYR A 163 -15.79 -1.67 5.93
C TYR A 163 -15.06 -1.17 7.20
N TYR A 164 -15.44 0.02 7.65
CA TYR A 164 -14.92 0.57 8.92
C TYR A 164 -15.14 -0.43 10.07
N GLY A 165 -14.06 -0.71 10.80
CA GLY A 165 -14.05 -1.75 11.84
C GLY A 165 -13.86 -3.18 11.32
N GLU A 166 -13.71 -3.36 10.00
CA GLU A 166 -13.40 -4.65 9.37
C GLU A 166 -11.97 -4.71 8.84
N GLU A 167 -11.02 -4.08 9.52
CA GLU A 167 -9.61 -4.13 9.11
C GLU A 167 -9.19 -5.56 8.81
N ILE A 168 -8.43 -5.74 7.73
CA ILE A 168 -7.98 -7.06 7.29
C ILE A 168 -7.00 -7.66 8.30
N LEU A 169 -6.07 -6.87 8.80
CA LEU A 169 -5.15 -7.26 9.86
C LEU A 169 -5.85 -7.09 11.22
N THR A 170 -5.97 -8.14 12.02
CA THR A 170 -6.77 -8.11 13.25
C THR A 170 -5.95 -8.08 14.53
N THR A 171 -4.98 -8.95 14.67
CA THR A 171 -4.06 -8.98 15.81
C THR A 171 -2.64 -9.16 15.32
N MET A 172 -1.67 -8.71 16.08
CA MET A 172 -0.28 -8.74 15.66
C MET A 172 0.67 -9.02 16.81
N THR A 173 1.82 -9.58 16.48
CA THR A 173 2.99 -9.69 17.35
C THR A 173 3.96 -8.61 16.93
N VAL A 174 4.32 -7.74 17.85
CA VAL A 174 5.18 -6.57 17.63
C VAL A 174 6.40 -6.68 18.52
N LEU A 175 7.56 -6.39 17.97
CA LEU A 175 8.79 -6.16 18.70
C LEU A 175 9.00 -4.67 18.87
N LEU A 176 9.04 -4.21 20.12
CA LEU A 176 9.26 -2.81 20.48
C LEU A 176 10.74 -2.43 20.32
N PRO A 177 11.07 -1.14 20.29
CA PRO A 177 12.45 -0.67 20.12
C PRO A 177 13.44 -1.12 21.21
N ASP A 178 12.95 -1.49 22.39
CA ASP A 178 13.74 -2.06 23.50
C ASP A 178 13.89 -3.60 23.47
N GLY A 179 13.34 -4.26 22.43
CA GLY A 179 13.29 -5.70 22.31
C GLY A 179 12.07 -6.37 22.97
N THR A 180 11.21 -5.62 23.67
CA THR A 180 10.01 -6.18 24.28
C THR A 180 9.07 -6.76 23.22
N LEU A 181 8.63 -8.01 23.42
CA LEU A 181 7.65 -8.66 22.56
C LEU A 181 6.25 -8.37 23.08
N LEU A 182 5.45 -7.71 22.25
CA LEU A 182 4.04 -7.38 22.53
C LEU A 182 3.13 -8.16 21.61
N LYS A 183 2.10 -8.79 22.15
CA LYS A 183 0.97 -9.36 21.41
C LYS A 183 -0.26 -8.48 21.59
N THR A 184 -0.95 -8.13 20.51
CA THR A 184 -2.11 -7.26 20.56
C THR A 184 -3.42 -8.05 20.53
N GLY A 185 -4.53 -7.40 20.86
CA GLY A 185 -5.86 -8.00 20.83
C GLY A 185 -5.98 -9.21 21.75
N GLN A 186 -6.80 -10.18 21.38
CA GLN A 186 -6.98 -11.41 22.17
C GLN A 186 -5.74 -12.31 22.20
N GLN A 187 -4.83 -12.17 21.24
CA GLN A 187 -3.55 -12.89 21.25
C GLN A 187 -2.71 -12.58 22.49
N ALA A 188 -2.92 -11.44 23.15
CA ALA A 188 -2.24 -11.07 24.40
C ALA A 188 -2.62 -11.96 25.60
N PHE A 189 -3.71 -12.72 25.50
CA PHE A 189 -4.26 -13.53 26.59
C PHE A 189 -4.05 -15.02 26.28
N PRO A 190 -3.13 -15.74 26.97
CA PRO A 190 -2.77 -17.12 26.63
C PRO A 190 -3.93 -18.13 26.72
N GLN A 191 -4.99 -17.81 27.49
CA GLN A 191 -6.16 -18.69 27.67
C GLN A 191 -7.15 -18.62 26.52
N ILE A 192 -7.04 -17.62 25.64
CA ILE A 192 -7.99 -17.41 24.55
C ILE A 192 -7.67 -18.37 23.39
N LYS A 193 -8.70 -19.11 22.96
CA LYS A 193 -8.58 -20.08 21.86
C LYS A 193 -8.66 -19.45 20.47
N TRP A 194 -9.11 -18.17 20.38
CA TRP A 194 -9.29 -17.43 19.12
C TRP A 194 -8.38 -16.21 19.10
N PRO A 195 -7.09 -16.38 18.82
CA PRO A 195 -6.09 -15.30 18.92
C PRO A 195 -6.28 -14.18 17.90
N TYR A 196 -7.10 -14.40 16.89
CA TYR A 196 -7.32 -13.49 15.77
C TYR A 196 -8.46 -12.48 16.00
N VAL A 197 -9.18 -12.54 17.12
CA VAL A 197 -10.26 -11.58 17.38
C VAL A 197 -9.69 -10.32 18.02
N HIS A 198 -9.90 -9.17 17.38
CA HIS A 198 -9.77 -7.89 18.05
C HIS A 198 -11.12 -7.55 18.69
N SER A 199 -11.19 -7.61 19.99
CA SER A 199 -12.43 -7.29 20.69
C SER A 199 -12.59 -5.80 20.90
N HIS A 200 -13.73 -5.25 20.49
CA HIS A 200 -14.16 -3.92 20.93
C HIS A 200 -14.59 -3.91 22.41
N ALA A 201 -14.67 -5.09 23.04
CA ALA A 201 -15.14 -5.27 24.41
C ALA A 201 -14.10 -4.97 25.49
N SER A 202 -12.82 -4.81 25.13
CA SER A 202 -11.77 -4.41 26.06
C SER A 202 -11.24 -3.04 25.69
N PRO A 203 -11.14 -2.08 26.64
CA PRO A 203 -10.72 -0.72 26.35
C PRO A 203 -9.31 -0.59 25.77
N PHE A 204 -8.49 -1.64 25.82
CA PHE A 204 -7.12 -1.61 25.30
C PHE A 204 -6.83 -2.68 24.25
N ALA A 205 -7.54 -3.82 24.23
CA ALA A 205 -7.18 -4.92 23.35
C ALA A 205 -7.34 -4.60 21.85
N GLY A 206 -8.40 -3.89 21.46
CA GLY A 206 -8.62 -3.44 20.08
C GLY A 206 -7.83 -2.18 19.72
N LEU A 207 -7.79 -1.20 20.62
CA LEU A 207 -7.13 0.09 20.39
C LEU A 207 -5.61 -0.03 20.20
N MET A 208 -4.98 -1.00 20.86
CA MET A 208 -3.52 -1.22 20.72
C MET A 208 -3.10 -1.57 19.30
N ASN A 209 -3.97 -2.15 18.45
CA ASN A 209 -3.63 -2.42 17.06
C ASN A 209 -3.42 -1.11 16.27
N TYR A 210 -4.24 -0.09 16.52
CA TYR A 210 -4.23 1.15 15.73
C TYR A 210 -2.95 1.96 15.88
N ILE A 211 -2.16 1.75 16.93
CA ILE A 211 -0.87 2.44 17.13
C ILE A 211 0.12 2.08 16.02
N TRP A 212 0.09 0.84 15.53
CA TRP A 212 1.05 0.37 14.51
C TRP A 212 0.56 0.54 13.08
N TYR A 213 -0.76 0.71 12.85
CA TYR A 213 -1.24 1.02 11.50
C TYR A 213 -0.61 2.32 11.00
N GLN A 214 -0.08 2.28 9.78
CA GLN A 214 0.55 3.42 9.12
C GLN A 214 1.74 4.04 9.89
N SER A 215 2.27 3.33 10.90
CA SER A 215 3.41 3.79 11.71
C SER A 215 4.73 3.83 10.92
N GLN A 216 4.79 3.31 9.72
CA GLN A 216 5.99 3.27 8.86
C GLN A 216 7.22 2.65 9.56
N GLY A 217 7.01 1.71 10.48
CA GLY A 217 8.08 1.06 11.25
C GLY A 217 8.78 1.99 12.25
N THR A 218 8.16 3.11 12.63
CA THR A 218 8.76 4.05 13.60
C THR A 218 8.53 3.67 15.06
N LEU A 219 7.57 2.79 15.35
CA LEU A 219 7.15 2.42 16.71
C LEU A 219 7.47 0.97 17.07
N GLY A 220 8.12 0.23 16.17
CA GLY A 220 8.45 -1.17 16.34
C GLY A 220 8.35 -1.97 15.05
N VAL A 221 8.58 -3.27 15.13
CA VAL A 221 8.55 -4.22 14.02
C VAL A 221 7.41 -5.21 14.20
N VAL A 222 6.45 -5.23 13.27
CA VAL A 222 5.39 -6.24 13.25
C VAL A 222 5.95 -7.52 12.64
N ALA A 223 6.15 -8.54 13.48
CA ALA A 223 6.79 -9.80 13.12
C ALA A 223 5.80 -10.92 12.75
N GLN A 224 4.52 -10.75 13.06
CA GLN A 224 3.44 -11.68 12.74
C GLN A 224 2.10 -10.95 12.80
N GLY A 225 1.12 -11.38 12.00
CA GLY A 225 -0.24 -10.85 12.07
C GLY A 225 -1.28 -11.87 11.62
N TRP A 226 -2.49 -11.76 12.20
CA TRP A 226 -3.67 -12.47 11.75
C TRP A 226 -4.44 -11.63 10.76
N VAL A 227 -4.72 -12.18 9.58
CA VAL A 227 -5.38 -11.50 8.48
C VAL A 227 -6.67 -12.19 8.08
N LYS A 228 -7.69 -11.40 7.72
CA LYS A 228 -8.97 -11.88 7.23
C LYS A 228 -8.85 -12.34 5.78
N LEU A 229 -9.44 -13.48 5.49
CA LEU A 229 -9.63 -14.03 4.15
C LEU A 229 -11.10 -13.99 3.79
N LYS A 230 -11.42 -13.96 2.50
CA LYS A 230 -12.79 -13.99 1.99
C LYS A 230 -13.05 -15.34 1.29
N PRO A 231 -14.30 -15.85 1.28
CA PRO A 231 -14.60 -17.07 0.55
C PRO A 231 -14.43 -16.90 -0.95
N ILE A 232 -14.03 -17.97 -1.64
CA ILE A 232 -14.13 -18.05 -3.09
C ILE A 232 -15.59 -18.35 -3.44
N HIS A 233 -16.12 -17.63 -4.41
CA HIS A 233 -17.49 -17.80 -4.89
C HIS A 233 -17.51 -18.67 -6.15
N GLU A 234 -18.64 -19.35 -6.38
CA GLU A 234 -18.88 -20.21 -7.54
C GLU A 234 -18.78 -19.44 -8.88
N VAL A 235 -19.42 -18.27 -8.91
CA VAL A 235 -19.42 -17.38 -10.08
C VAL A 235 -18.71 -16.07 -9.74
N VAL A 236 -17.83 -15.65 -10.64
CA VAL A 236 -17.15 -14.36 -10.60
C VAL A 236 -17.20 -13.75 -11.98
N GLU A 237 -17.92 -12.63 -12.10
CA GLU A 237 -18.08 -11.90 -13.36
C GLU A 237 -17.56 -10.46 -13.19
N ALA A 238 -16.90 -9.96 -14.22
CA ALA A 238 -16.44 -8.58 -14.27
C ALA A 238 -17.27 -7.75 -15.25
N PHE A 239 -17.55 -6.51 -14.86
CA PHE A 239 -18.33 -5.57 -15.64
C PHE A 239 -17.69 -4.19 -15.63
N PHE A 240 -18.08 -3.39 -16.64
CA PHE A 240 -17.52 -2.07 -16.85
C PHE A 240 -18.61 -1.03 -17.11
N VAL A 241 -18.31 0.23 -16.75
CA VAL A 241 -19.07 1.39 -17.19
C VAL A 241 -18.08 2.43 -17.67
N THR A 242 -18.30 2.97 -18.86
CA THR A 242 -17.44 4.01 -19.44
C THR A 242 -18.08 5.38 -19.27
N VAL A 243 -17.28 6.38 -18.87
CA VAL A 243 -17.75 7.72 -18.55
C VAL A 243 -16.84 8.76 -19.22
N ASN A 244 -17.42 9.70 -19.94
CA ASN A 244 -16.69 10.78 -20.64
C ASN A 244 -16.85 12.16 -19.98
N ASP A 245 -17.82 12.34 -19.09
CA ASP A 245 -18.00 13.57 -18.31
C ASP A 245 -17.57 13.36 -16.85
N ASP A 246 -16.67 14.20 -16.36
CA ASP A 246 -16.21 14.14 -14.95
C ASP A 246 -17.38 14.31 -13.96
N ASN A 247 -18.41 15.11 -14.31
CA ASN A 247 -19.56 15.36 -13.45
C ASN A 247 -20.47 14.12 -13.30
N ASP A 248 -20.56 13.30 -14.33
CA ASP A 248 -21.36 12.06 -14.28
C ASP A 248 -20.68 10.95 -13.50
N LEU A 249 -19.34 10.99 -13.36
CA LEU A 249 -18.58 9.98 -12.62
C LEU A 249 -19.08 9.80 -11.18
N TYR A 250 -19.36 10.91 -10.49
CA TYR A 250 -19.91 10.86 -9.14
C TYR A 250 -21.25 10.11 -9.09
N LYS A 251 -22.15 10.47 -9.99
CA LYS A 251 -23.51 9.89 -10.05
C LYS A 251 -23.44 8.38 -10.30
N ILE A 252 -22.67 7.96 -11.31
CA ILE A 252 -22.55 6.56 -11.70
C ILE A 252 -21.87 5.73 -10.61
N ALA A 253 -20.71 6.16 -10.15
CA ALA A 253 -19.98 5.44 -9.13
C ALA A 253 -20.79 5.34 -7.82
N ARG A 254 -21.48 6.41 -7.41
CA ARG A 254 -22.35 6.42 -6.25
C ARG A 254 -23.49 5.40 -6.36
N GLU A 255 -24.20 5.36 -7.50
CA GLU A 255 -25.29 4.42 -7.68
C GLU A 255 -24.82 2.95 -7.58
N ILE A 256 -23.68 2.63 -8.22
CA ILE A 256 -23.09 1.28 -8.16
C ILE A 256 -22.65 0.95 -6.72
N MET A 257 -21.94 1.87 -6.05
CA MET A 257 -21.47 1.69 -4.68
C MET A 257 -22.64 1.55 -3.68
N TRP A 258 -23.73 2.30 -3.88
CA TRP A 258 -24.88 2.28 -2.99
C TRP A 258 -25.61 0.93 -2.98
N MET A 259 -25.64 0.23 -4.11
CA MET A 259 -26.23 -1.10 -4.20
C MET A 259 -25.47 -2.16 -3.38
N ARG A 260 -24.17 -1.93 -3.09
CA ARG A 260 -23.28 -2.84 -2.34
C ARG A 260 -23.15 -4.25 -2.94
N TYR A 261 -23.44 -4.39 -4.22
CA TYR A 261 -23.29 -5.65 -4.96
C TYR A 261 -21.83 -5.91 -5.36
N PRO A 262 -21.05 -4.91 -5.83
CA PRO A 262 -19.65 -5.12 -6.17
C PRO A 262 -18.85 -5.65 -4.99
N ARG A 263 -17.95 -6.60 -5.27
CA ARG A 263 -17.02 -7.14 -4.28
C ARG A 263 -15.62 -6.59 -4.44
N ASP A 264 -15.25 -6.27 -5.65
CA ASP A 264 -14.03 -5.59 -6.01
C ASP A 264 -14.43 -4.44 -6.95
N MET A 265 -13.86 -3.26 -6.78
CA MET A 265 -14.18 -2.10 -7.62
C MET A 265 -13.00 -1.15 -7.71
N VAL A 266 -12.76 -0.64 -8.90
CA VAL A 266 -11.76 0.39 -9.18
C VAL A 266 -12.22 1.27 -10.34
N ILE A 267 -11.84 2.53 -10.31
CA ILE A 267 -12.10 3.49 -11.37
C ILE A 267 -10.75 3.98 -11.88
N PHE A 268 -10.56 3.93 -13.19
CA PHE A 268 -9.35 4.40 -13.86
C PHE A 268 -9.67 5.59 -14.77
N ASN A 269 -8.76 6.57 -14.86
CA ASN A 269 -8.77 7.46 -16.01
C ASN A 269 -8.24 6.72 -17.26
N ASN A 270 -8.33 7.34 -18.44
CA ASN A 270 -7.88 6.72 -19.70
C ASN A 270 -6.40 6.28 -19.67
N VAL A 271 -5.52 7.00 -18.95
CA VAL A 271 -4.09 6.65 -18.85
C VAL A 271 -3.92 5.36 -18.06
N ASP A 272 -4.50 5.29 -16.85
CA ASP A 272 -4.39 4.08 -16.03
C ASP A 272 -5.22 2.92 -16.60
N ALA A 273 -6.32 3.18 -17.27
CA ALA A 273 -7.06 2.14 -18.01
C ALA A 273 -6.19 1.51 -19.12
N ALA A 274 -5.48 2.33 -19.90
CA ALA A 274 -4.56 1.85 -20.93
C ALA A 274 -3.45 0.99 -20.32
N LEU A 275 -2.82 1.46 -19.25
CA LEU A 275 -1.75 0.74 -18.56
C LEU A 275 -2.23 -0.56 -17.90
N PHE A 276 -3.44 -0.55 -17.35
CA PHE A 276 -3.99 -1.68 -16.64
C PHE A 276 -4.45 -2.80 -17.58
N PHE A 277 -5.21 -2.45 -18.63
CA PHE A 277 -5.85 -3.43 -19.52
C PHE A 277 -4.99 -3.87 -20.71
N GLU A 278 -3.82 -3.27 -20.90
CA GLU A 278 -2.90 -3.75 -21.95
C GLU A 278 -2.14 -5.01 -21.50
N ASP A 279 -2.05 -5.99 -22.40
CA ASP A 279 -1.20 -7.17 -22.20
C ASP A 279 0.28 -6.76 -22.12
N GLU A 280 1.03 -7.40 -21.21
CA GLU A 280 2.47 -7.22 -21.10
C GLU A 280 3.21 -7.84 -22.30
N THR A 281 3.30 -7.10 -23.38
CA THR A 281 4.03 -7.47 -24.60
C THR A 281 5.35 -6.71 -24.68
N PRO A 282 6.29 -7.13 -25.57
CA PRO A 282 7.52 -6.36 -25.81
C PRO A 282 7.27 -4.90 -26.27
N ASN A 283 6.10 -4.61 -26.86
CA ASN A 283 5.69 -3.29 -27.31
C ASN A 283 4.82 -2.51 -26.29
N TYR A 284 4.68 -3.05 -25.05
CA TYR A 284 4.03 -2.34 -23.97
C TYR A 284 4.62 -0.92 -23.86
N GLY A 285 3.86 0.05 -23.51
CA GLY A 285 4.28 1.45 -23.44
C GLY A 285 4.12 2.21 -24.77
N LYS A 286 4.59 1.72 -25.91
CA LYS A 286 4.32 2.34 -27.22
C LYS A 286 2.85 2.16 -27.57
N LYS A 287 2.35 0.95 -27.49
CA LYS A 287 0.95 0.62 -27.71
C LYS A 287 0.04 1.34 -26.70
N THR A 288 0.43 1.42 -25.43
CA THR A 288 -0.27 2.20 -24.41
C THR A 288 -0.44 3.65 -24.84
N ALA A 289 0.62 4.31 -25.31
CA ALA A 289 0.56 5.71 -25.76
C ALA A 289 -0.43 5.91 -26.93
N GLU A 290 -0.54 4.94 -27.83
CA GLU A 290 -1.46 4.95 -28.98
C GLU A 290 -2.93 4.75 -28.52
N LEU A 291 -3.15 3.97 -27.45
CA LEU A 291 -4.49 3.66 -26.93
C LEU A 291 -5.10 4.80 -26.10
N ILE A 292 -4.30 5.51 -25.29
CA ILE A 292 -4.80 6.54 -24.36
C ILE A 292 -5.81 7.51 -25.01
N PRO A 293 -5.57 8.11 -26.21
CA PRO A 293 -6.49 9.08 -26.81
C PRO A 293 -7.83 8.47 -27.27
N SER A 294 -7.87 7.16 -27.52
CA SER A 294 -9.07 6.46 -28.01
C SER A 294 -9.97 5.92 -26.90
N LEU A 295 -9.46 5.89 -25.66
CA LEU A 295 -10.21 5.35 -24.53
C LEU A 295 -11.18 6.35 -23.93
N PRO A 296 -12.27 5.88 -23.30
CA PRO A 296 -13.15 6.69 -22.49
C PRO A 296 -12.35 7.41 -21.39
N LYS A 297 -12.77 8.62 -21.02
CA LYS A 297 -12.10 9.43 -20.00
C LYS A 297 -11.96 8.70 -18.67
N TRP A 298 -12.99 7.91 -18.31
CA TRP A 298 -13.02 7.06 -17.13
C TRP A 298 -13.58 5.68 -17.45
N VAL A 299 -13.02 4.67 -16.79
CA VAL A 299 -13.52 3.30 -16.80
C VAL A 299 -13.78 2.89 -15.35
N VAL A 300 -15.03 2.59 -15.03
CA VAL A 300 -15.45 1.97 -13.76
C VAL A 300 -15.45 0.48 -13.98
N ALA A 301 -14.59 -0.25 -13.28
CA ALA A 301 -14.47 -1.71 -13.35
C ALA A 301 -14.83 -2.33 -12.00
N PHE A 302 -15.64 -3.39 -12.01
CA PHE A 302 -16.03 -4.08 -10.77
C PHE A 302 -16.36 -5.55 -11.01
N THR A 303 -16.33 -6.36 -9.93
CA THR A 303 -16.75 -7.76 -9.95
C THR A 303 -18.06 -7.95 -9.22
N LEU A 304 -18.89 -8.85 -9.74
CA LEU A 304 -20.01 -9.46 -9.04
C LEU A 304 -19.66 -10.91 -8.70
N ARG A 305 -19.93 -11.33 -7.48
CA ARG A 305 -19.53 -12.64 -6.96
C ARG A 305 -20.67 -13.29 -6.20
N GLY A 306 -20.95 -14.55 -6.47
CA GLY A 306 -22.00 -15.27 -5.79
C GLY A 306 -22.35 -16.63 -6.41
N ARG A 307 -23.57 -17.06 -6.24
CA ARG A 307 -24.18 -18.12 -7.04
C ARG A 307 -24.74 -17.54 -8.33
N LYS A 308 -24.93 -18.38 -9.35
CA LYS A 308 -25.33 -17.94 -10.69
C LYS A 308 -26.59 -17.07 -10.67
N GLU A 309 -27.65 -17.55 -10.04
CA GLU A 309 -28.95 -16.84 -9.99
C GLU A 309 -28.82 -15.48 -9.26
N GLY A 310 -28.01 -15.44 -8.19
CA GLY A 310 -27.75 -14.21 -7.46
C GLY A 310 -26.98 -13.19 -8.28
N VAL A 311 -25.99 -13.64 -9.06
CA VAL A 311 -25.22 -12.75 -9.95
C VAL A 311 -26.12 -12.25 -11.07
N ASP A 312 -26.98 -13.07 -11.67
CA ASP A 312 -27.91 -12.65 -12.73
C ASP A 312 -28.88 -11.55 -12.23
N ILE A 313 -29.39 -11.66 -11.01
CA ILE A 313 -30.24 -10.63 -10.39
C ILE A 313 -29.44 -9.33 -10.23
N MET A 314 -28.22 -9.39 -9.66
CA MET A 314 -27.36 -8.21 -9.47
C MET A 314 -27.05 -7.52 -10.80
N VAL A 315 -26.82 -8.28 -11.86
CA VAL A 315 -26.59 -7.76 -13.22
C VAL A 315 -27.81 -7.01 -13.73
N SER A 316 -29.01 -7.61 -13.59
CA SER A 316 -30.27 -6.99 -14.01
C SER A 316 -30.53 -5.66 -13.28
N ASP A 317 -30.38 -5.67 -11.96
CA ASP A 317 -30.60 -4.49 -11.12
C ASP A 317 -29.65 -3.35 -11.46
N ILE A 318 -28.35 -3.66 -11.65
CA ILE A 318 -27.35 -2.64 -12.03
C ILE A 318 -27.63 -2.12 -13.44
N ALA A 319 -27.95 -3.00 -14.39
CA ALA A 319 -28.26 -2.61 -15.76
C ALA A 319 -29.47 -1.68 -15.84
N GLU A 320 -30.56 -1.99 -15.13
CA GLU A 320 -31.77 -1.16 -15.03
C GLU A 320 -31.42 0.22 -14.42
N LYS A 321 -30.68 0.22 -13.32
CA LYS A 321 -30.27 1.45 -12.64
C LYS A 321 -29.43 2.35 -13.53
N LEU A 322 -28.44 1.79 -14.24
CA LEU A 322 -27.60 2.52 -15.15
C LEU A 322 -28.37 3.05 -16.34
N GLN A 323 -29.29 2.25 -16.92
CA GLN A 323 -30.15 2.69 -18.00
C GLN A 323 -31.03 3.87 -17.59
N GLY A 324 -31.56 3.86 -16.37
CA GLY A 324 -32.36 4.97 -15.81
C GLY A 324 -31.61 6.29 -15.67
N ILE A 325 -30.27 6.27 -15.74
CA ILE A 325 -29.42 7.46 -15.71
C ILE A 325 -28.66 7.71 -17.03
N GLY A 326 -29.00 6.98 -18.11
CA GLY A 326 -28.45 7.16 -19.45
C GLY A 326 -27.13 6.43 -19.73
N TYR A 327 -26.77 5.42 -18.91
CA TYR A 327 -25.54 4.64 -19.05
C TYR A 327 -25.82 3.16 -19.29
N LYS A 328 -24.80 2.42 -19.70
CA LYS A 328 -24.90 0.98 -19.98
C LYS A 328 -23.90 0.20 -19.16
N LEU A 329 -24.32 -0.98 -18.70
CA LEU A 329 -23.43 -2.01 -18.19
C LEU A 329 -22.76 -2.70 -19.37
N LEU A 330 -21.44 -2.86 -19.35
CA LEU A 330 -20.64 -3.43 -20.42
C LEU A 330 -19.87 -4.66 -19.93
N ASP A 331 -19.75 -5.66 -20.80
CA ASP A 331 -18.89 -6.82 -20.59
C ASP A 331 -17.45 -6.60 -21.04
N GLU A 332 -17.20 -5.54 -21.80
CA GLU A 332 -15.89 -5.19 -22.34
C GLU A 332 -15.65 -3.67 -22.24
N VAL A 333 -14.39 -3.28 -22.26
CA VAL A 333 -13.98 -1.87 -22.41
C VAL A 333 -13.75 -1.61 -23.90
N PRO A 334 -14.38 -0.58 -24.52
CA PRO A 334 -14.16 -0.24 -25.91
C PRO A 334 -12.67 -0.08 -26.23
N GLY A 335 -12.18 -0.78 -27.25
CA GLY A 335 -10.78 -0.81 -27.64
C GLY A 335 -9.90 -1.80 -26.84
N MET A 336 -10.46 -2.50 -25.84
CA MET A 336 -9.73 -3.45 -24.98
C MET A 336 -10.47 -4.78 -24.81
N PRO A 337 -10.45 -5.67 -25.83
CA PRO A 337 -11.26 -6.89 -25.87
C PRO A 337 -10.92 -7.92 -24.76
N LYS A 338 -9.74 -7.82 -24.12
CA LYS A 338 -9.33 -8.68 -23.02
C LYS A 338 -9.52 -8.06 -21.63
N ALA A 339 -10.21 -6.93 -21.53
CA ALA A 339 -10.35 -6.20 -20.26
C ALA A 339 -10.94 -7.08 -19.15
N LYS A 340 -11.91 -7.91 -19.46
CA LYS A 340 -12.57 -8.82 -18.50
C LYS A 340 -11.58 -9.84 -17.92
N GLU A 341 -10.84 -10.52 -18.78
CA GLU A 341 -9.84 -11.53 -18.38
C GLU A 341 -8.73 -10.90 -17.54
N ILE A 342 -8.20 -9.77 -18.00
CA ILE A 342 -7.13 -9.04 -17.30
C ILE A 342 -7.62 -8.57 -15.93
N PHE A 343 -8.82 -7.98 -15.84
CA PHE A 343 -9.34 -7.52 -14.55
C PHE A 343 -9.52 -8.66 -13.55
N LEU A 344 -10.12 -9.78 -13.97
CA LEU A 344 -10.29 -10.96 -13.12
C LEU A 344 -8.96 -11.56 -12.66
N SER A 345 -7.93 -11.53 -13.51
CA SER A 345 -6.57 -11.96 -13.16
C SER A 345 -5.93 -11.00 -12.14
N GLU A 346 -5.95 -9.70 -12.44
CA GLU A 346 -5.32 -8.65 -11.62
C GLU A 346 -5.91 -8.55 -10.22
N VAL A 347 -7.23 -8.76 -10.06
CA VAL A 347 -7.88 -8.77 -8.74
C VAL A 347 -7.36 -9.89 -7.84
N ASN A 348 -6.85 -10.98 -8.38
CA ASN A 348 -6.30 -12.09 -7.61
C ASN A 348 -4.77 -12.06 -7.54
N TYR A 349 -4.11 -11.65 -8.62
CA TYR A 349 -2.66 -11.65 -8.78
C TYR A 349 -2.18 -10.33 -9.41
N PRO A 350 -2.21 -9.22 -8.67
CA PRO A 350 -1.95 -7.89 -9.22
C PRO A 350 -0.50 -7.74 -9.71
N SER A 351 -0.34 -7.14 -10.87
CA SER A 351 0.97 -6.74 -11.43
C SER A 351 1.48 -5.44 -10.82
N GLY A 352 0.56 -4.52 -10.56
CA GLY A 352 0.83 -3.22 -9.93
C GLY A 352 1.84 -2.36 -10.66
N TRP A 353 2.51 -1.47 -9.92
CA TRP A 353 3.43 -0.47 -10.46
C TRP A 353 4.60 -1.06 -11.30
N PRO A 354 5.10 -2.28 -11.11
CA PRO A 354 6.15 -2.83 -11.99
C PRO A 354 5.70 -2.94 -13.44
N LYS A 355 4.43 -3.29 -13.69
CA LYS A 355 3.83 -3.28 -15.03
C LYS A 355 3.74 -1.85 -15.56
N TYR A 356 3.14 -0.94 -14.80
CA TYR A 356 2.87 0.42 -15.23
C TYR A 356 4.15 1.24 -15.47
N SER A 357 5.20 1.03 -14.69
CA SER A 357 6.47 1.74 -14.86
C SER A 357 7.16 1.41 -16.18
N LYS A 358 6.84 0.30 -16.84
CA LYS A 358 7.36 -0.04 -18.17
C LYS A 358 6.97 1.00 -19.24
N TYR A 359 5.91 1.76 -19.01
CA TYR A 359 5.48 2.83 -19.92
C TYR A 359 6.55 3.92 -20.08
N ARG A 360 7.17 4.39 -18.99
CA ARG A 360 8.18 5.45 -19.01
C ARG A 360 9.41 5.19 -18.12
N GLY A 361 9.48 4.05 -17.47
CA GLY A 361 10.62 3.65 -16.63
C GLY A 361 10.41 3.84 -15.12
N ALA A 362 9.62 4.80 -14.69
CA ALA A 362 9.30 5.03 -13.28
C ALA A 362 7.86 5.55 -13.09
N ARG A 363 7.30 5.27 -11.90
CA ARG A 363 5.97 5.71 -11.50
C ARG A 363 6.03 6.28 -10.08
N THR A 364 5.79 7.59 -9.95
CA THR A 364 5.73 8.29 -8.67
C THR A 364 4.26 8.51 -8.30
N ILE A 365 3.84 8.05 -7.12
CA ILE A 365 2.44 8.02 -6.69
C ILE A 365 2.19 9.07 -5.62
N LEU A 366 1.08 9.80 -5.75
CA LEU A 366 0.52 10.73 -4.77
C LEU A 366 -0.81 10.15 -4.26
N PRO A 367 -0.80 9.41 -3.12
CA PRO A 367 -1.99 8.79 -2.56
C PRO A 367 -2.71 9.73 -1.61
N PHE A 368 -4.04 9.87 -1.71
CA PHE A 368 -4.88 10.61 -0.78
C PHE A 368 -6.30 10.06 -0.70
N ILE A 369 -7.04 10.48 0.31
CA ILE A 369 -8.48 10.23 0.46
C ILE A 369 -9.21 11.53 0.17
N CYS A 370 -10.31 11.44 -0.57
CA CYS A 370 -11.18 12.58 -0.87
C CYS A 370 -12.66 12.17 -0.97
N SER A 371 -13.53 13.14 -1.08
CA SER A 371 -14.92 12.87 -1.45
C SER A 371 -15.02 12.57 -2.94
N LEU A 372 -15.77 11.53 -3.30
CA LEU A 372 -16.02 11.17 -4.70
C LEU A 372 -16.64 12.34 -5.49
N LYS A 373 -17.48 13.17 -4.86
CA LYS A 373 -18.10 14.35 -5.49
C LYS A 373 -17.07 15.42 -5.87
N ASP A 374 -15.90 15.44 -5.21
CA ASP A 374 -14.86 16.45 -5.45
C ASP A 374 -13.85 16.00 -6.52
N VAL A 375 -13.94 14.76 -7.00
CA VAL A 375 -13.06 14.22 -8.07
C VAL A 375 -13.06 15.10 -9.33
N PRO A 376 -14.19 15.63 -9.83
CA PRO A 376 -14.18 16.53 -10.99
C PRO A 376 -13.33 17.78 -10.79
N ILE A 377 -13.45 18.42 -9.62
CA ILE A 377 -12.68 19.63 -9.27
C ILE A 377 -11.19 19.29 -9.11
N ILE A 378 -10.89 18.18 -8.44
CA ILE A 378 -9.54 17.66 -8.27
C ILE A 378 -8.90 17.36 -9.63
N HIS A 379 -9.61 16.69 -10.54
CA HIS A 379 -9.11 16.35 -11.86
C HIS A 379 -8.86 17.59 -12.72
N GLN A 380 -9.71 18.60 -12.62
CA GLN A 380 -9.52 19.89 -13.31
C GLN A 380 -8.29 20.65 -12.77
N ALA A 381 -8.13 20.71 -11.45
CA ALA A 381 -6.96 21.33 -10.81
C ALA A 381 -5.67 20.59 -11.20
N LEU A 382 -5.68 19.26 -11.17
CA LEU A 382 -4.55 18.45 -11.60
C LEU A 382 -4.10 18.78 -13.02
N LYS A 383 -5.01 18.83 -13.99
CA LYS A 383 -4.69 19.22 -15.37
C LYS A 383 -4.02 20.58 -15.46
N LYS A 384 -4.55 21.58 -14.77
CA LYS A 384 -3.99 22.93 -14.75
C LYS A 384 -2.53 22.97 -14.26
N PHE A 385 -2.21 22.22 -13.20
CA PHE A 385 -0.83 22.15 -12.69
C PHE A 385 0.09 21.39 -13.64
N ILE A 386 -0.39 20.30 -14.25
CA ILE A 386 0.36 19.52 -15.24
C ILE A 386 0.75 20.41 -16.42
N GLU A 387 -0.21 21.17 -16.97
CA GLU A 387 0.00 22.10 -18.09
C GLU A 387 0.97 23.24 -17.69
N LYS A 388 0.78 23.84 -16.50
CA LYS A 388 1.66 24.88 -15.95
C LYS A 388 3.13 24.44 -15.91
N HIS A 389 3.40 23.17 -15.57
CA HIS A 389 4.75 22.61 -15.49
C HIS A 389 5.27 22.01 -16.80
N GLY A 390 4.48 22.11 -17.90
CA GLY A 390 4.86 21.54 -19.20
C GLY A 390 5.03 20.01 -19.16
N PHE A 391 4.26 19.35 -18.30
CA PHE A 391 4.19 17.89 -18.25
C PHE A 391 2.98 17.41 -19.05
N SER A 392 3.03 16.23 -19.65
CA SER A 392 1.91 15.73 -20.45
C SER A 392 0.83 15.09 -19.57
N THR A 393 -0.43 15.43 -19.84
CA THR A 393 -1.59 14.77 -19.21
C THR A 393 -1.64 13.27 -19.52
N ASN A 394 -1.12 12.83 -20.68
CA ASN A 394 -1.01 11.42 -21.05
C ASN A 394 0.00 10.63 -20.17
N TYR A 395 0.76 11.32 -19.33
CA TYR A 395 1.68 10.69 -18.38
C TYR A 395 1.13 10.61 -16.96
N VAL A 396 -0.11 11.08 -16.75
CA VAL A 396 -0.70 11.14 -15.41
C VAL A 396 -1.89 10.21 -15.31
N GLY A 397 -1.66 9.10 -14.63
CA GLY A 397 -2.70 8.15 -14.26
C GLY A 397 -3.50 8.63 -13.05
N VAL A 398 -4.77 8.25 -13.00
CA VAL A 398 -5.62 8.43 -11.82
C VAL A 398 -6.38 7.14 -11.57
N THR A 399 -6.13 6.54 -10.41
CA THR A 399 -6.84 5.35 -9.94
C THR A 399 -7.63 5.70 -8.68
N ILE A 400 -8.91 5.33 -8.65
CA ILE A 400 -9.83 5.60 -7.55
C ILE A 400 -10.40 4.28 -7.06
N THR A 401 -10.34 4.05 -5.75
CA THR A 401 -10.94 2.88 -5.11
C THR A 401 -11.96 3.32 -4.05
N PRO A 402 -13.10 2.61 -3.95
CA PRO A 402 -14.05 2.84 -2.86
C PRO A 402 -13.40 2.61 -1.49
N THR A 403 -13.88 3.34 -0.48
CA THR A 403 -13.61 3.04 0.92
C THR A 403 -14.86 2.43 1.57
N ASP A 404 -14.84 2.27 2.89
CA ASP A 404 -15.96 1.77 3.69
C ASP A 404 -17.26 2.58 3.56
N ARG A 405 -17.14 3.86 3.14
CA ARG A 405 -18.28 4.80 3.04
C ARG A 405 -18.55 5.18 1.61
N VAL A 406 -19.80 5.07 1.21
CA VAL A 406 -20.25 5.59 -0.08
C VAL A 406 -19.99 7.09 -0.15
N GLY A 407 -19.28 7.51 -1.17
CA GLY A 407 -18.92 8.92 -1.40
C GLY A 407 -17.56 9.34 -0.86
N VAL A 408 -16.84 8.47 -0.15
CA VAL A 408 -15.44 8.65 0.21
C VAL A 408 -14.59 7.65 -0.54
N VAL A 409 -13.53 8.08 -1.18
CA VAL A 409 -12.68 7.25 -2.02
C VAL A 409 -11.21 7.47 -1.73
N ALA A 410 -10.40 6.42 -1.87
CA ALA A 410 -8.96 6.55 -1.98
C ALA A 410 -8.61 6.86 -3.45
N CYS A 411 -7.82 7.89 -3.66
CA CYS A 411 -7.37 8.34 -4.96
C CYS A 411 -5.84 8.31 -5.03
N ASN A 412 -5.31 7.66 -6.04
CA ASN A 412 -3.89 7.66 -6.38
C ASN A 412 -3.70 8.45 -7.68
N VAL A 413 -2.97 9.55 -7.61
CA VAL A 413 -2.46 10.26 -8.80
C VAL A 413 -1.05 9.75 -9.07
N ALA A 414 -0.82 9.25 -10.26
CA ALA A 414 0.45 8.63 -10.62
C ALA A 414 1.11 9.36 -11.79
N PHE A 415 2.33 9.87 -11.54
CA PHE A 415 3.18 10.50 -12.54
C PHE A 415 4.09 9.45 -13.17
N ASN A 416 3.75 9.02 -14.39
CA ASN A 416 4.60 8.13 -15.19
C ASN A 416 5.72 8.97 -15.81
N ARG A 417 6.95 8.74 -15.41
CA ARG A 417 8.12 9.56 -15.75
C ARG A 417 9.32 8.71 -16.16
N GLU A 418 10.30 9.34 -16.79
CA GLU A 418 11.61 8.75 -16.92
C GLU A 418 12.35 8.74 -15.58
N ILE A 419 13.30 7.83 -15.41
CA ILE A 419 14.02 7.68 -14.14
C ILE A 419 14.75 8.98 -13.75
N GLN A 420 15.34 9.68 -14.73
CA GLN A 420 16.07 10.93 -14.53
C GLN A 420 15.18 12.17 -14.32
N GLU A 421 13.87 12.09 -14.56
CA GLU A 421 12.94 13.22 -14.41
C GLU A 421 12.52 13.51 -12.95
N VAL A 422 13.16 12.91 -11.95
CA VAL A 422 12.82 13.09 -10.52
C VAL A 422 12.75 14.56 -10.13
N ASP A 423 13.78 15.36 -10.45
CA ASP A 423 13.82 16.76 -10.05
C ASP A 423 12.81 17.63 -10.82
N LYS A 424 12.54 17.30 -12.09
CA LYS A 424 11.51 17.96 -12.89
C LYS A 424 10.11 17.77 -12.30
N ILE A 425 9.84 16.56 -11.79
CA ILE A 425 8.52 16.20 -11.19
C ILE A 425 8.39 16.75 -9.77
N ARG A 426 9.47 16.96 -9.04
CA ARG A 426 9.46 17.34 -7.61
C ARG A 426 8.57 18.56 -7.34
N ASN A 427 8.77 19.65 -8.08
CA ASN A 427 8.00 20.88 -7.89
C ASN A 427 6.51 20.68 -8.27
N LEU A 428 6.25 20.01 -9.40
CA LEU A 428 4.88 19.64 -9.81
C LEU A 428 4.18 18.83 -8.73
N TYR A 429 4.83 17.79 -8.22
CA TYR A 429 4.30 16.92 -7.18
C TYR A 429 3.97 17.71 -5.90
N TYR A 430 4.87 18.60 -5.48
CA TYR A 430 4.66 19.43 -4.30
C TYR A 430 3.46 20.37 -4.47
N GLU A 431 3.40 21.13 -5.57
CA GLU A 431 2.30 22.05 -5.83
C GLU A 431 0.96 21.34 -5.95
N VAL A 432 0.94 20.19 -6.62
CA VAL A 432 -0.27 19.34 -6.69
C VAL A 432 -0.66 18.86 -5.29
N ALA A 433 0.30 18.41 -4.48
CA ALA A 433 0.00 17.95 -3.13
C ALA A 433 -0.56 19.06 -2.23
N GLU A 434 -0.06 20.27 -2.31
CA GLU A 434 -0.61 21.41 -1.59
C GLU A 434 -2.02 21.77 -2.06
N GLU A 435 -2.26 21.77 -3.36
CA GLU A 435 -3.58 22.08 -3.92
C GLU A 435 -4.62 21.01 -3.54
N MET A 436 -4.24 19.74 -3.55
CA MET A 436 -5.15 18.66 -3.12
C MET A 436 -5.58 18.86 -1.65
N LEU A 437 -4.66 19.24 -0.76
CA LEU A 437 -5.01 19.60 0.62
C LEU A 437 -5.97 20.78 0.68
N ARG A 438 -5.74 21.82 -0.14
CA ARG A 438 -6.63 23.00 -0.20
C ARG A 438 -8.04 22.63 -0.66
N LEU A 439 -8.16 21.63 -1.54
CA LEU A 439 -9.42 21.08 -2.02
C LEU A 439 -10.06 20.06 -1.06
N GLY A 440 -9.47 19.83 0.12
CA GLY A 440 -10.02 18.96 1.16
C GLY A 440 -9.56 17.51 1.09
N ALA A 441 -8.56 17.19 0.27
CA ALA A 441 -7.94 15.86 0.29
C ALA A 441 -7.19 15.60 1.60
N PHE A 442 -7.12 14.34 2.01
CA PHE A 442 -6.44 13.90 3.22
C PHE A 442 -5.36 12.84 2.89
N TYR A 443 -4.12 13.12 3.26
CA TYR A 443 -3.02 12.17 3.10
C TYR A 443 -3.01 11.19 4.28
N SER A 444 -3.76 10.10 4.16
CA SER A 444 -3.81 9.06 5.18
C SER A 444 -2.48 8.30 5.32
N ARG A 445 -1.68 8.27 4.25
CA ARG A 445 -0.35 7.64 4.20
C ARG A 445 0.73 8.71 3.96
N PRO A 446 1.07 9.50 5.01
CA PRO A 446 1.94 10.66 4.85
C PRO A 446 3.42 10.26 4.81
N TYR A 447 3.92 9.86 3.64
CA TYR A 447 5.33 9.57 3.39
C TYR A 447 6.09 10.81 2.87
N GLY A 448 7.36 10.91 3.22
CA GLY A 448 8.25 11.97 2.73
C GLY A 448 7.67 13.36 2.96
N ILE A 449 7.58 14.16 1.88
CA ILE A 449 7.07 15.52 1.93
C ILE A 449 5.61 15.61 2.42
N LEU A 450 4.80 14.57 2.20
CA LEU A 450 3.40 14.55 2.64
C LEU A 450 3.29 14.57 4.17
N ALA A 451 4.25 13.96 4.87
CA ALA A 451 4.31 14.03 6.34
C ALA A 451 4.49 15.48 6.81
N LYS A 452 5.41 16.23 6.20
CA LYS A 452 5.60 17.65 6.51
C LYS A 452 4.34 18.47 6.23
N LEU A 453 3.74 18.29 5.06
CA LEU A 453 2.51 18.99 4.67
C LEU A 453 1.35 18.74 5.64
N MET A 454 1.17 17.50 6.09
CA MET A 454 0.10 17.14 7.01
C MET A 454 0.37 17.64 8.43
N TYR A 455 1.54 17.32 8.98
CA TYR A 455 1.83 17.57 10.39
C TYR A 455 2.10 19.05 10.70
N SER A 456 2.56 19.85 9.73
CA SER A 456 2.65 21.31 9.89
C SER A 456 1.28 21.98 10.08
N ARG A 457 0.20 21.35 9.59
CA ARG A 457 -1.18 21.81 9.72
C ARG A 457 -1.94 21.19 10.89
N ALA A 458 -1.36 20.18 11.54
CA ALA A 458 -1.95 19.44 12.66
C ALA A 458 -0.97 19.37 13.85
N GLN A 459 -0.47 20.49 14.31
CA GLN A 459 0.63 20.58 15.28
C GLN A 459 0.34 19.82 16.57
N ASN A 460 -0.84 19.98 17.16
CA ASN A 460 -1.21 19.28 18.41
C ASN A 460 -1.21 17.75 18.23
N TYR A 461 -1.69 17.27 17.07
CA TYR A 461 -1.63 15.85 16.73
C TYR A 461 -0.20 15.37 16.61
N TYR A 462 0.65 16.13 15.91
CA TYR A 462 2.07 15.81 15.75
C TYR A 462 2.81 15.75 17.09
N GLU A 463 2.53 16.69 18.00
CA GLU A 463 3.14 16.70 19.34
C GLU A 463 2.78 15.44 20.14
N VAL A 464 1.51 14.98 20.07
CA VAL A 464 1.08 13.73 20.72
C VAL A 464 1.74 12.52 20.06
N LEU A 465 1.81 12.46 18.72
CA LEU A 465 2.51 11.41 17.99
C LEU A 465 3.98 11.32 18.43
N MET A 466 4.67 12.46 18.54
CA MET A 466 6.07 12.50 18.99
C MET A 466 6.25 12.13 20.47
N LYS A 467 5.26 12.40 21.35
CA LYS A 467 5.28 11.87 22.71
C LYS A 467 5.21 10.36 22.74
N ILE A 468 4.31 9.75 21.96
CA ILE A 468 4.22 8.28 21.81
C ILE A 468 5.54 7.72 21.29
N LYS A 469 6.08 8.30 20.22
CA LYS A 469 7.36 7.91 19.63
C LYS A 469 8.49 7.93 20.67
N ARG A 470 8.66 9.02 21.41
CA ARG A 470 9.72 9.14 22.43
C ARG A 470 9.54 8.20 23.62
N THR A 471 8.30 7.82 23.94
CA THR A 471 8.01 6.87 24.99
C THR A 471 8.39 5.46 24.61
N LEU A 472 8.07 5.06 23.36
CA LEU A 472 8.36 3.70 22.87
C LEU A 472 9.78 3.55 22.35
N ASP A 473 10.35 4.60 21.75
CA ASP A 473 11.68 4.61 21.14
C ASP A 473 12.49 5.84 21.60
N PRO A 474 12.91 5.88 22.87
CA PRO A 474 13.64 7.03 23.42
C PRO A 474 14.99 7.27 22.73
N ASN A 475 15.60 6.23 22.19
CA ASN A 475 16.87 6.30 21.46
C ASN A 475 16.70 6.63 19.98
N ASN A 476 15.44 6.74 19.49
CA ASN A 476 15.09 7.06 18.12
C ASN A 476 15.83 6.18 17.08
N ILE A 477 15.88 4.86 17.34
CA ILE A 477 16.53 3.90 16.45
C ILE A 477 15.59 3.38 15.35
N MET A 478 14.26 3.38 15.59
CA MET A 478 13.28 2.78 14.68
C MET A 478 12.89 3.76 13.58
N ASN A 479 13.34 3.50 12.37
CA ASN A 479 13.06 4.24 11.13
C ASN A 479 13.05 5.77 11.33
N PRO A 480 14.13 6.35 11.88
CA PRO A 480 14.18 7.77 12.21
C PRO A 480 13.95 8.63 10.95
N ARG A 481 13.46 9.88 11.16
CA ARG A 481 13.06 10.83 10.11
C ARG A 481 11.81 10.43 9.31
N ARG A 482 11.10 9.37 9.68
CA ARG A 482 9.75 9.10 9.16
C ARG A 482 8.72 9.71 10.10
N LEU A 483 7.55 10.08 9.54
CA LEU A 483 6.48 10.75 10.28
C LEU A 483 6.94 12.02 11.02
N THR A 484 7.90 12.77 10.48
CA THR A 484 8.47 13.96 11.11
C THR A 484 8.29 15.22 10.25
N LEU A 485 8.50 16.40 10.86
CA LEU A 485 8.51 17.70 10.16
C LEU A 485 9.84 17.97 9.45
N THR A 486 10.88 17.17 9.70
CA THR A 486 12.19 17.34 9.06
C THR A 486 12.14 16.85 7.62
N GLU A 487 12.68 17.66 6.72
CA GLU A 487 12.79 17.29 5.31
C GLU A 487 13.92 16.29 5.09
N ASP A 488 13.58 15.14 4.50
CA ASP A 488 14.50 14.26 3.80
C ASP A 488 14.17 14.33 2.30
N LEU A 489 14.27 15.52 1.73
CA LEU A 489 14.12 15.75 0.29
C LEU A 489 15.48 15.77 -0.41
#